data_9255941fc39c2ed78976bfe33399c06a
#
_entry.id   9255941fc39c2ed78976bfe33399c06a
#
_cell.length_a   1.000
_cell.length_b   1.000
_cell.length_c   1.000
_cell.angle_alpha   90.00
_cell.angle_beta   90.00
_cell.angle_gamma   90.00
#
_symmetry.space_group_name_H-M   'P 1'
#
loop_
_entity.id
_entity.type
_entity.pdbx_description
1 polymer ?
#
loop_
_entity_poly.entity_id
_entity_poly.type
_entity_poly.pdbx_seq_one_letter_code
_entity_poly.pdbx_strand_id
1 'polypeptide(L)'
;LGCCYENGEGVTKDIAKAVEWYRKAAESGNVKAQFALGECYYYGDGIEENNEEAVKWYRKAADHDNADAQYKLGACYICGDGVEENNEEAARWFQKAAEQGNANAQNMLGECYYYGYGVEMNHWEAVKWYEKAANQGNVDAQYSLGRCYGEGTGKRKDFAEAVKWYEKAAENDNADAQNSLGYCYQKGNGVIQDLSKAAEWYRKAAEQGNARAQYNIAILYDNGYGVTQNKEEAAKWYRKSAEQGYARAQCNLGVCYEYGEGVTKDLSKAAEWYRKAAEQGNDIAQHNLGNCYYNGEGVEKNSAKAVEWFRKSAENGNADAQYNLGICYEYGRSVTLSKATAAERY
;
A
#
# COMPACT_ATOMS: atom_id res chain seq x y z
N LEU A 1 -7.50 38.21 14.33
CA LEU A 1 -6.27 38.21 15.18
C LEU A 1 -5.64 36.81 15.31
N GLY A 2 -6.44 35.73 15.46
CA GLY A 2 -5.89 34.35 15.52
C GLY A 2 -5.00 34.06 14.33
N CYS A 3 -5.49 34.20 13.09
CA CYS A 3 -4.72 33.99 11.87
C CYS A 3 -3.48 34.91 11.77
N CYS A 4 -3.57 36.15 12.28
CA CYS A 4 -2.39 37.03 12.29
C CYS A 4 -1.28 36.51 13.19
N TYR A 5 -1.61 35.99 14.37
CA TYR A 5 -0.62 35.36 15.26
C TYR A 5 -0.10 34.02 14.71
N GLU A 6 -0.96 33.25 14.06
CA GLU A 6 -0.57 31.97 13.42
C GLU A 6 0.44 32.20 12.28
N ASN A 7 0.21 33.19 11.42
CA ASN A 7 1.04 33.47 10.24
C ASN A 7 2.17 34.48 10.50
N GLY A 8 2.09 35.26 11.60
CA GLY A 8 3.00 36.37 11.87
C GLY A 8 2.68 37.63 11.04
N GLU A 9 1.42 37.81 10.64
CA GLU A 9 1.00 38.95 9.82
C GLU A 9 0.72 40.18 10.68
N GLY A 10 1.61 41.16 10.61
CA GLY A 10 1.50 42.38 11.40
C GLY A 10 1.83 42.22 12.90
N VAL A 11 2.11 41.03 13.35
CA VAL A 11 2.51 40.65 14.72
C VAL A 11 3.56 39.56 14.67
N THR A 12 4.32 39.38 15.74
CA THR A 12 5.24 38.24 15.85
C THR A 12 4.43 36.94 15.89
N LYS A 13 4.83 35.94 15.11
CA LYS A 13 4.18 34.62 15.11
C LYS A 13 4.18 34.02 16.53
N ASP A 14 2.99 33.64 17.01
CA ASP A 14 2.77 33.07 18.33
C ASP A 14 1.52 32.18 18.30
N ILE A 15 1.77 30.86 18.13
CA ILE A 15 0.67 29.91 17.96
C ILE A 15 -0.18 29.78 19.23
N ALA A 16 0.41 29.89 20.42
CA ALA A 16 -0.35 29.84 21.66
C ALA A 16 -1.36 31.00 21.77
N LYS A 17 -0.94 32.21 21.35
CA LYS A 17 -1.87 33.35 21.27
C LYS A 17 -2.91 33.17 20.17
N ALA A 18 -2.54 32.54 19.02
CA ALA A 18 -3.53 32.22 17.99
C ALA A 18 -4.64 31.32 18.55
N VAL A 19 -4.27 30.28 19.31
CA VAL A 19 -5.24 29.36 19.97
C VAL A 19 -6.15 30.11 20.95
N GLU A 20 -5.65 31.05 21.73
CA GLU A 20 -6.48 31.86 22.64
C GLU A 20 -7.54 32.67 21.87
N TRP A 21 -7.17 33.26 20.73
CA TRP A 21 -8.12 34.02 19.89
C TRP A 21 -9.08 33.09 19.15
N TYR A 22 -8.62 31.93 18.68
CA TYR A 22 -9.53 30.93 18.09
C TYR A 22 -10.55 30.43 19.10
N ARG A 23 -10.13 30.16 20.35
CA ARG A 23 -11.05 29.74 21.41
C ARG A 23 -12.12 30.75 21.69
N LYS A 24 -11.76 32.03 21.88
CA LYS A 24 -12.73 33.11 22.10
C LYS A 24 -13.74 33.24 20.95
N ALA A 25 -13.26 33.13 19.72
CA ALA A 25 -14.12 33.21 18.54
C ALA A 25 -15.00 31.97 18.39
N ALA A 26 -14.45 30.78 18.65
CA ALA A 26 -15.15 29.50 18.56
C ALA A 26 -16.27 29.40 19.62
N GLU A 27 -16.01 29.84 20.85
CA GLU A 27 -17.01 29.93 21.93
C GLU A 27 -18.13 30.92 21.58
N SER A 28 -17.83 31.96 20.80
CA SER A 28 -18.81 32.92 20.26
C SER A 28 -19.56 32.42 19.02
N GLY A 29 -19.37 31.16 18.62
CA GLY A 29 -20.07 30.53 17.51
C GLY A 29 -19.43 30.73 16.12
N ASN A 30 -18.19 31.23 16.05
CA ASN A 30 -17.54 31.40 14.75
C ASN A 30 -17.07 30.01 14.21
N VAL A 31 -17.72 29.54 13.14
CA VAL A 31 -17.53 28.20 12.56
C VAL A 31 -16.09 27.96 12.09
N LYS A 32 -15.47 28.99 11.46
CA LYS A 32 -14.07 28.86 11.01
C LYS A 32 -13.11 28.74 12.20
N ALA A 33 -13.38 29.45 13.29
CA ALA A 33 -12.57 29.37 14.49
C ALA A 33 -12.80 28.05 15.24
N GLN A 34 -14.00 27.48 15.20
CA GLN A 34 -14.29 26.15 15.72
C GLN A 34 -13.46 25.08 14.99
N PHE A 35 -13.43 25.14 13.64
CA PHE A 35 -12.59 24.24 12.84
C PHE A 35 -11.10 24.45 13.16
N ALA A 36 -10.59 25.69 13.13
CA ALA A 36 -9.19 25.98 13.43
C ALA A 36 -8.79 25.51 14.85
N LEU A 37 -9.65 25.69 15.84
CA LEU A 37 -9.39 25.21 17.20
C LEU A 37 -9.36 23.68 17.27
N GLY A 38 -10.22 23.00 16.51
CA GLY A 38 -10.17 21.56 16.30
C GLY A 38 -8.83 21.09 15.73
N GLU A 39 -8.32 21.77 14.68
CA GLU A 39 -6.99 21.48 14.11
C GLU A 39 -5.87 21.67 15.15
N CYS A 40 -5.93 22.77 15.95
CA CYS A 40 -4.93 23.01 17.00
C CYS A 40 -4.90 21.87 18.03
N TYR A 41 -6.07 21.39 18.46
CA TYR A 41 -6.13 20.24 19.38
C TYR A 41 -5.70 18.93 18.73
N TYR A 42 -6.01 18.73 17.46
CA TYR A 42 -5.66 17.48 16.76
C TYR A 42 -4.16 17.33 16.53
N TYR A 43 -3.47 18.43 16.21
CA TYR A 43 -2.02 18.40 15.93
C TYR A 43 -1.15 18.84 17.11
N GLY A 44 -1.74 19.33 18.20
CA GLY A 44 -1.01 19.88 19.34
C GLY A 44 -0.36 21.24 19.04
N ASP A 45 -0.87 21.99 18.07
CA ASP A 45 -0.31 23.26 17.65
C ASP A 45 -0.66 24.37 18.65
N GLY A 46 0.33 24.80 19.45
CA GLY A 46 0.18 25.86 20.47
C GLY A 46 -0.65 25.45 21.69
N ILE A 47 -1.06 24.21 21.77
CA ILE A 47 -1.81 23.59 22.87
C ILE A 47 -1.46 22.10 22.95
N GLU A 48 -1.70 21.45 24.08
CA GLU A 48 -1.53 20.00 24.21
C GLU A 48 -2.50 19.26 23.28
N GLU A 49 -1.98 18.25 22.57
CA GLU A 49 -2.75 17.38 21.68
C GLU A 49 -3.88 16.71 22.46
N ASN A 50 -5.10 16.80 21.91
CA ASN A 50 -6.29 16.18 22.52
C ASN A 50 -7.34 15.88 21.45
N ASN A 51 -7.37 14.65 20.97
CA ASN A 51 -8.27 14.23 19.92
C ASN A 51 -9.75 14.26 20.33
N GLU A 52 -10.07 14.03 21.60
CA GLU A 52 -11.46 14.16 22.08
C GLU A 52 -11.95 15.61 22.00
N GLU A 53 -11.13 16.57 22.40
CA GLU A 53 -11.46 17.99 22.26
C GLU A 53 -11.51 18.42 20.79
N ALA A 54 -10.57 17.93 19.95
CA ALA A 54 -10.59 18.18 18.50
C ALA A 54 -11.94 17.75 17.90
N VAL A 55 -12.38 16.54 18.18
CA VAL A 55 -13.67 16.01 17.70
C VAL A 55 -14.86 16.86 18.16
N LYS A 56 -14.86 17.32 19.41
CA LYS A 56 -15.94 18.21 19.89
C LYS A 56 -16.04 19.50 19.08
N TRP A 57 -14.88 20.09 18.74
CA TRP A 57 -14.84 21.30 17.95
C TRP A 57 -15.13 21.06 16.48
N TYR A 58 -14.61 19.98 15.88
CA TYR A 58 -14.98 19.56 14.53
C TYR A 58 -16.49 19.34 14.41
N ARG A 59 -17.12 18.66 15.40
CA ARG A 59 -18.57 18.45 15.39
C ARG A 59 -19.35 19.73 15.41
N LYS A 60 -18.97 20.69 16.26
CA LYS A 60 -19.62 22.02 16.29
C LYS A 60 -19.53 22.72 14.94
N ALA A 61 -18.36 22.72 14.30
CA ALA A 61 -18.19 23.30 12.98
C ALA A 61 -18.95 22.51 11.88
N ALA A 62 -18.94 21.18 11.96
CA ALA A 62 -19.60 20.29 11.01
C ALA A 62 -21.13 20.39 11.05
N ASP A 63 -21.70 20.59 12.25
CA ASP A 63 -23.14 20.83 12.45
C ASP A 63 -23.60 22.18 11.87
N HIS A 64 -22.66 23.10 11.59
CA HIS A 64 -22.88 24.36 10.88
C HIS A 64 -22.37 24.32 9.43
N ASP A 65 -22.44 23.15 8.81
CA ASP A 65 -22.13 22.90 7.40
C ASP A 65 -20.71 23.28 6.94
N ASN A 66 -19.72 23.25 7.85
CA ASN A 66 -18.33 23.39 7.45
C ASN A 66 -17.83 22.07 6.81
N ALA A 67 -17.61 22.07 5.50
CA ALA A 67 -17.25 20.87 4.75
C ALA A 67 -15.90 20.26 5.18
N ASP A 68 -14.92 21.09 5.55
CA ASP A 68 -13.63 20.61 6.03
C ASP A 68 -13.75 19.94 7.40
N ALA A 69 -14.55 20.53 8.30
CA ALA A 69 -14.84 19.91 9.60
C ALA A 69 -15.63 18.61 9.46
N GLN A 70 -16.58 18.54 8.52
CA GLN A 70 -17.30 17.30 8.22
C GLN A 70 -16.35 16.22 7.70
N TYR A 71 -15.43 16.57 6.80
CA TYR A 71 -14.39 15.64 6.32
C TYR A 71 -13.49 15.14 7.47
N LYS A 72 -12.98 16.06 8.32
CA LYS A 72 -12.12 15.69 9.45
C LYS A 72 -12.86 14.85 10.48
N LEU A 73 -14.12 15.18 10.77
CA LEU A 73 -14.94 14.36 11.67
C LEU A 73 -15.17 12.96 11.12
N GLY A 74 -15.41 12.82 9.82
CA GLY A 74 -15.48 11.54 9.16
C GLY A 74 -14.17 10.75 9.27
N ALA A 75 -13.03 11.41 9.10
CA ALA A 75 -11.71 10.80 9.28
C ALA A 75 -11.48 10.32 10.73
N CYS A 76 -11.86 11.11 11.72
CA CYS A 76 -11.79 10.70 13.12
C CYS A 76 -12.61 9.43 13.40
N TYR A 77 -13.80 9.29 12.80
CA TYR A 77 -14.61 8.08 12.94
C TYR A 77 -14.04 6.85 12.24
N ILE A 78 -13.31 7.00 11.12
CA ILE A 78 -12.62 5.87 10.46
C ILE A 78 -11.47 5.35 11.31
N CYS A 79 -10.69 6.26 11.93
CA CYS A 79 -9.48 5.90 12.68
C CYS A 79 -9.73 5.62 14.17
N GLY A 80 -10.88 6.04 14.71
CA GLY A 80 -11.12 5.99 16.14
C GLY A 80 -10.38 7.10 16.92
N ASP A 81 -10.01 8.20 16.25
CA ASP A 81 -9.26 9.30 16.86
C ASP A 81 -10.18 10.21 17.68
N GLY A 82 -10.11 10.11 19.01
CA GLY A 82 -10.94 10.90 19.94
C GLY A 82 -12.43 10.53 19.96
N VAL A 83 -12.83 9.51 19.19
CA VAL A 83 -14.16 8.90 19.20
C VAL A 83 -14.04 7.38 18.99
N GLU A 84 -15.08 6.63 19.32
CA GLU A 84 -15.16 5.22 18.95
C GLU A 84 -15.28 5.07 17.42
N GLU A 85 -14.51 4.12 16.86
CA GLU A 85 -14.55 3.82 15.42
C GLU A 85 -15.97 3.50 14.96
N ASN A 86 -16.43 4.19 13.91
CA ASN A 86 -17.77 4.00 13.35
C ASN A 86 -17.80 4.36 11.87
N ASN A 87 -17.73 3.33 11.04
CA ASN A 87 -17.70 3.48 9.59
C ASN A 87 -19.00 4.07 9.02
N GLU A 88 -20.15 3.82 9.65
CA GLU A 88 -21.44 4.39 9.20
C GLU A 88 -21.50 5.90 9.43
N GLU A 89 -21.06 6.35 10.60
CA GLU A 89 -20.98 7.78 10.91
C GLU A 89 -19.93 8.47 10.01
N ALA A 90 -18.78 7.82 9.80
CA ALA A 90 -17.76 8.33 8.88
C ALA A 90 -18.33 8.56 7.47
N ALA A 91 -18.99 7.56 6.90
CA ALA A 91 -19.57 7.65 5.56
C ALA A 91 -20.64 8.77 5.47
N ARG A 92 -21.45 8.94 6.52
CA ARG A 92 -22.45 10.03 6.58
C ARG A 92 -21.81 11.42 6.56
N TRP A 93 -20.72 11.60 7.30
CA TRP A 93 -20.01 12.86 7.34
C TRP A 93 -19.25 13.13 6.04
N PHE A 94 -18.60 12.09 5.47
CA PHE A 94 -17.99 12.22 4.14
C PHE A 94 -19.04 12.57 3.07
N GLN A 95 -20.23 11.97 3.13
CA GLN A 95 -21.29 12.30 2.17
C GLN A 95 -21.67 13.76 2.24
N LYS A 96 -21.92 14.32 3.44
CA LYS A 96 -22.24 15.73 3.61
C LYS A 96 -21.16 16.65 3.04
N ALA A 97 -19.89 16.39 3.37
CA ALA A 97 -18.78 17.17 2.85
C ALA A 97 -18.60 17.02 1.33
N ALA A 98 -18.77 15.80 0.80
CA ALA A 98 -18.66 15.49 -0.62
C ALA A 98 -19.74 16.18 -1.46
N GLU A 99 -20.97 16.25 -0.95
CA GLU A 99 -22.09 16.97 -1.58
C GLU A 99 -21.82 18.48 -1.65
N GLN A 100 -21.08 19.04 -0.71
CA GLN A 100 -20.61 20.43 -0.72
C GLN A 100 -19.39 20.65 -1.64
N GLY A 101 -18.85 19.59 -2.25
CA GLY A 101 -17.74 19.69 -3.18
C GLY A 101 -16.35 19.48 -2.60
N ASN A 102 -16.23 19.10 -1.31
CA ASN A 102 -14.92 18.81 -0.73
C ASN A 102 -14.29 17.59 -1.43
N ALA A 103 -13.18 17.81 -2.13
CA ALA A 103 -12.54 16.80 -2.97
C ALA A 103 -11.98 15.61 -2.16
N ASN A 104 -11.46 15.86 -0.96
CA ASN A 104 -10.97 14.80 -0.08
C ASN A 104 -12.12 13.93 0.42
N ALA A 105 -13.23 14.55 0.80
CA ALA A 105 -14.42 13.82 1.21
C ALA A 105 -15.04 13.01 0.05
N GLN A 106 -15.02 13.56 -1.17
CA GLN A 106 -15.46 12.82 -2.35
C GLN A 106 -14.60 11.58 -2.60
N ASN A 107 -13.27 11.68 -2.45
CA ASN A 107 -12.38 10.53 -2.54
C ASN A 107 -12.71 9.51 -1.44
N MET A 108 -12.81 9.94 -0.17
CA MET A 108 -13.11 9.04 0.95
C MET A 108 -14.49 8.38 0.83
N LEU A 109 -15.48 9.09 0.33
CA LEU A 109 -16.79 8.51 0.06
C LEU A 109 -16.72 7.47 -1.08
N GLY A 110 -15.89 7.75 -2.09
CA GLY A 110 -15.53 6.77 -3.12
C GLY A 110 -14.94 5.49 -2.52
N GLU A 111 -14.00 5.61 -1.59
CA GLU A 111 -13.41 4.46 -0.84
C GLU A 111 -14.48 3.72 -0.02
N CYS A 112 -15.37 4.46 0.67
CA CYS A 112 -16.48 3.85 1.41
C CYS A 112 -17.34 2.97 0.51
N TYR A 113 -17.75 3.45 -0.66
CA TYR A 113 -18.51 2.64 -1.62
C TYR A 113 -17.70 1.53 -2.27
N TYR A 114 -16.39 1.73 -2.47
CA TYR A 114 -15.53 0.73 -3.10
C TYR A 114 -15.32 -0.50 -2.22
N TYR A 115 -15.10 -0.29 -0.92
CA TYR A 115 -14.83 -1.36 0.05
C TYR A 115 -16.03 -1.75 0.92
N GLY A 116 -17.12 -0.97 0.89
CA GLY A 116 -18.28 -1.20 1.74
C GLY A 116 -18.10 -0.70 3.18
N TYR A 117 -17.31 0.36 3.39
CA TYR A 117 -17.11 0.93 4.73
C TYR A 117 -18.30 1.81 5.12
N GLY A 118 -19.13 1.33 6.03
CA GLY A 118 -20.29 2.05 6.53
C GLY A 118 -21.44 2.26 5.51
N VAL A 119 -21.30 1.76 4.30
CA VAL A 119 -22.30 1.75 3.23
C VAL A 119 -22.28 0.42 2.50
N GLU A 120 -23.35 0.07 1.80
CA GLU A 120 -23.34 -1.08 0.91
C GLU A 120 -22.31 -0.90 -0.22
N MET A 121 -21.49 -1.91 -0.45
CA MET A 121 -20.45 -1.87 -1.49
C MET A 121 -21.08 -1.63 -2.87
N ASN A 122 -20.63 -0.59 -3.55
CA ASN A 122 -21.12 -0.19 -4.85
C ASN A 122 -20.03 0.49 -5.68
N HIS A 123 -19.33 -0.28 -6.48
CA HIS A 123 -18.23 0.21 -7.31
C HIS A 123 -18.64 1.28 -8.33
N TRP A 124 -19.90 1.28 -8.77
CA TRP A 124 -20.37 2.28 -9.71
C TRP A 124 -20.56 3.66 -9.04
N GLU A 125 -21.10 3.68 -7.82
CA GLU A 125 -21.14 4.90 -7.03
C GLU A 125 -19.72 5.36 -6.63
N ALA A 126 -18.83 4.42 -6.27
CA ALA A 126 -17.43 4.74 -5.98
C ALA A 126 -16.77 5.50 -7.13
N VAL A 127 -16.91 5.00 -8.36
CA VAL A 127 -16.34 5.64 -9.55
C VAL A 127 -16.90 7.06 -9.76
N LYS A 128 -18.18 7.29 -9.56
CA LYS A 128 -18.76 8.63 -9.68
C LYS A 128 -18.13 9.63 -8.71
N TRP A 129 -17.87 9.20 -7.48
CA TRP A 129 -17.26 10.06 -6.49
C TRP A 129 -15.77 10.27 -6.76
N TYR A 130 -15.05 9.24 -7.18
CA TYR A 130 -13.67 9.38 -7.65
C TYR A 130 -13.56 10.33 -8.84
N GLU A 131 -14.49 10.27 -9.82
CA GLU A 131 -14.51 11.20 -10.96
C GLU A 131 -14.65 12.66 -10.52
N LYS A 132 -15.54 12.93 -9.57
CA LYS A 132 -15.72 14.29 -9.04
C LYS A 132 -14.44 14.79 -8.35
N ALA A 133 -13.85 13.99 -7.49
CA ALA A 133 -12.62 14.33 -6.77
C ALA A 133 -11.41 14.46 -7.72
N ALA A 134 -11.23 13.51 -8.65
CA ALA A 134 -10.15 13.50 -9.63
C ALA A 134 -10.17 14.70 -10.57
N ASN A 135 -11.38 15.13 -10.99
CA ASN A 135 -11.56 16.33 -11.81
C ASN A 135 -11.25 17.64 -11.04
N GLN A 136 -11.29 17.63 -9.72
CA GLN A 136 -10.85 18.72 -8.86
C GLN A 136 -9.34 18.65 -8.56
N GLY A 137 -8.62 17.66 -9.09
CA GLY A 137 -7.18 17.49 -8.88
C GLY A 137 -6.79 16.66 -7.66
N ASN A 138 -7.74 16.00 -6.99
CA ASN A 138 -7.39 15.08 -5.90
C ASN A 138 -6.57 13.91 -6.45
N VAL A 139 -5.32 13.81 -6.02
CA VAL A 139 -4.32 12.90 -6.57
C VAL A 139 -4.65 11.43 -6.28
N ASP A 140 -5.15 11.14 -5.09
CA ASP A 140 -5.53 9.77 -4.69
C ASP A 140 -6.77 9.31 -5.47
N ALA A 141 -7.73 10.21 -5.70
CA ALA A 141 -8.88 9.90 -6.54
C ALA A 141 -8.49 9.68 -8.02
N GLN A 142 -7.51 10.42 -8.54
CA GLN A 142 -6.96 10.18 -9.88
C GLN A 142 -6.37 8.77 -9.98
N TYR A 143 -5.57 8.36 -8.99
CA TYR A 143 -5.03 7.00 -8.94
C TYR A 143 -6.15 5.95 -8.83
N SER A 144 -7.11 6.13 -7.91
CA SER A 144 -8.23 5.20 -7.70
C SER A 144 -9.09 5.06 -8.96
N LEU A 145 -9.35 6.17 -9.67
CA LEU A 145 -10.07 6.16 -10.93
C LEU A 145 -9.29 5.43 -12.03
N GLY A 146 -7.98 5.65 -12.14
CA GLY A 146 -7.09 4.92 -13.05
C GLY A 146 -7.15 3.41 -12.78
N ARG A 147 -7.14 3.00 -11.51
CA ARG A 147 -7.29 1.61 -11.11
C ARG A 147 -8.65 1.03 -11.53
N CYS A 148 -9.74 1.77 -11.31
CA CYS A 148 -11.08 1.34 -11.73
C CYS A 148 -11.16 1.09 -13.24
N TYR A 149 -10.58 1.96 -14.06
CA TYR A 149 -10.49 1.74 -15.51
C TYR A 149 -9.59 0.56 -15.88
N GLY A 150 -8.44 0.41 -15.23
CA GLY A 150 -7.48 -0.67 -15.50
C GLY A 150 -8.00 -2.06 -15.15
N GLU A 151 -8.77 -2.17 -14.07
CA GLU A 151 -9.36 -3.43 -13.59
C GLU A 151 -10.72 -3.71 -14.23
N GLY A 152 -11.45 -2.68 -14.64
CA GLY A 152 -12.84 -2.77 -15.10
C GLY A 152 -13.83 -2.81 -13.94
N THR A 153 -13.49 -2.22 -12.79
CA THR A 153 -14.31 -2.22 -11.59
C THR A 153 -15.22 -0.99 -11.57
N GLY A 154 -16.53 -1.19 -11.56
CA GLY A 154 -17.53 -0.13 -11.61
C GLY A 154 -17.63 0.58 -12.97
N LYS A 155 -16.76 0.23 -13.92
CA LYS A 155 -16.72 0.72 -15.31
C LYS A 155 -16.25 -0.36 -16.26
N ARG A 156 -16.48 -0.14 -17.56
CA ARG A 156 -15.85 -0.97 -18.57
C ARG A 156 -14.32 -0.79 -18.53
N LYS A 157 -13.60 -1.88 -18.56
CA LYS A 157 -12.13 -1.89 -18.61
C LYS A 157 -11.61 -1.09 -19.81
N ASP A 158 -10.75 -0.12 -19.53
CA ASP A 158 -10.11 0.74 -20.53
C ASP A 158 -8.72 1.15 -20.05
N PHE A 159 -7.70 0.50 -20.57
CA PHE A 159 -6.32 0.78 -20.20
C PHE A 159 -5.83 2.16 -20.70
N ALA A 160 -6.36 2.68 -21.82
CA ALA A 160 -5.96 3.99 -22.32
C ALA A 160 -6.47 5.10 -21.38
N GLU A 161 -7.70 4.97 -20.88
CA GLU A 161 -8.22 5.89 -19.85
C GLU A 161 -7.47 5.70 -18.51
N ALA A 162 -7.17 4.46 -18.12
CA ALA A 162 -6.40 4.19 -16.91
C ALA A 162 -5.04 4.91 -16.94
N VAL A 163 -4.32 4.81 -18.05
CA VAL A 163 -3.01 5.49 -18.23
C VAL A 163 -3.14 6.99 -18.07
N LYS A 164 -4.12 7.63 -18.68
CA LYS A 164 -4.32 9.10 -18.55
C LYS A 164 -4.48 9.54 -17.10
N TRP A 165 -5.22 8.76 -16.30
CA TRP A 165 -5.42 9.06 -14.89
C TRP A 165 -4.18 8.74 -14.06
N TYR A 166 -3.47 7.64 -14.36
CA TYR A 166 -2.19 7.35 -13.72
C TYR A 166 -1.13 8.41 -14.04
N GLU A 167 -1.07 8.94 -15.28
CA GLU A 167 -0.17 10.03 -15.65
C GLU A 167 -0.42 11.26 -14.79
N LYS A 168 -1.67 11.70 -14.66
CA LYS A 168 -2.02 12.85 -13.80
C LYS A 168 -1.61 12.65 -12.34
N ALA A 169 -1.89 11.49 -11.77
CA ALA A 169 -1.50 11.21 -10.39
C ALA A 169 0.02 11.05 -10.23
N ALA A 170 0.69 10.43 -11.21
CA ALA A 170 2.13 10.22 -11.21
C ALA A 170 2.94 11.52 -11.36
N GLU A 171 2.44 12.48 -12.13
CA GLU A 171 2.99 13.84 -12.25
C GLU A 171 2.90 14.64 -10.95
N ASN A 172 1.95 14.28 -10.07
CA ASN A 172 1.80 14.83 -8.72
C ASN A 172 2.39 13.88 -7.65
N ASP A 173 3.43 13.15 -8.01
CA ASP A 173 4.26 12.31 -7.14
C ASP A 173 3.52 11.17 -6.40
N ASN A 174 2.35 10.71 -6.88
CA ASN A 174 1.73 9.53 -6.32
C ASN A 174 2.52 8.27 -6.71
N ALA A 175 3.18 7.65 -5.74
CA ALA A 175 4.08 6.52 -5.95
C ALA A 175 3.35 5.26 -6.48
N ASP A 176 2.11 5.03 -6.09
CA ASP A 176 1.32 3.89 -6.58
C ASP A 176 0.90 4.10 -8.05
N ALA A 177 0.57 5.33 -8.41
CA ALA A 177 0.31 5.68 -9.81
C ALA A 177 1.56 5.56 -10.68
N GLN A 178 2.72 6.01 -10.19
CA GLN A 178 4.00 5.83 -10.88
C GLN A 178 4.33 4.35 -11.08
N ASN A 179 4.15 3.51 -10.05
CA ASN A 179 4.32 2.07 -10.19
C ASN A 179 3.34 1.47 -11.21
N SER A 180 2.07 1.88 -11.18
CA SER A 180 1.04 1.38 -12.11
C SER A 180 1.32 1.81 -13.55
N LEU A 181 1.80 3.03 -13.75
CA LEU A 181 2.21 3.55 -15.04
C LEU A 181 3.44 2.80 -15.59
N GLY A 182 4.43 2.53 -14.72
CA GLY A 182 5.56 1.65 -15.04
C GLY A 182 5.10 0.28 -15.52
N TYR A 183 4.11 -0.32 -14.87
CA TYR A 183 3.52 -1.59 -15.28
C TYR A 183 2.80 -1.48 -16.63
N CYS A 184 2.08 -0.40 -16.88
CA CYS A 184 1.44 -0.16 -18.18
C CYS A 184 2.45 -0.11 -19.30
N TYR A 185 3.55 0.62 -19.15
CA TYR A 185 4.64 0.66 -20.14
C TYR A 185 5.36 -0.69 -20.28
N GLN A 186 5.55 -1.42 -19.18
CA GLN A 186 6.18 -2.75 -19.23
C GLN A 186 5.34 -3.76 -20.02
N LYS A 187 4.02 -3.69 -19.96
CA LYS A 187 3.10 -4.64 -20.60
C LYS A 187 2.52 -4.15 -21.93
N GLY A 188 2.64 -2.86 -22.23
CA GLY A 188 1.94 -2.26 -23.37
C GLY A 188 0.44 -2.09 -23.14
N ASN A 189 0.01 -1.95 -21.89
CA ASN A 189 -1.40 -1.79 -21.53
C ASN A 189 -1.81 -0.32 -21.70
N GLY A 190 -2.60 -0.01 -22.72
CA GLY A 190 -3.06 1.34 -23.00
C GLY A 190 -2.00 2.29 -23.59
N VAL A 191 -0.76 1.83 -23.70
CA VAL A 191 0.39 2.53 -24.30
C VAL A 191 1.22 1.56 -25.12
N ILE A 192 2.07 2.07 -26.00
CA ILE A 192 3.09 1.25 -26.65
C ILE A 192 4.08 0.77 -25.59
N GLN A 193 4.41 -0.52 -25.62
CA GLN A 193 5.39 -1.11 -24.70
C GLN A 193 6.73 -0.37 -24.79
N ASP A 194 7.24 0.05 -23.64
CA ASP A 194 8.52 0.75 -23.53
C ASP A 194 9.16 0.42 -22.17
N LEU A 195 10.13 -0.49 -22.19
CA LEU A 195 10.78 -0.97 -20.95
C LEU A 195 11.68 0.11 -20.32
N SER A 196 12.20 1.06 -21.12
CA SER A 196 12.99 2.16 -20.57
C SER A 196 12.12 3.14 -19.81
N LYS A 197 10.95 3.51 -20.37
CA LYS A 197 9.96 4.30 -19.63
C LYS A 197 9.41 3.57 -18.41
N ALA A 198 9.21 2.25 -18.50
CA ALA A 198 8.81 1.45 -17.35
C ALA A 198 9.84 1.56 -16.22
N ALA A 199 11.13 1.46 -16.55
CA ALA A 199 12.22 1.60 -15.59
C ALA A 199 12.27 3.00 -14.95
N GLU A 200 12.05 4.06 -15.73
CA GLU A 200 12.00 5.43 -15.23
C GLU A 200 10.88 5.61 -14.19
N TRP A 201 9.67 5.16 -14.51
CA TRP A 201 8.53 5.28 -13.62
C TRP A 201 8.67 4.40 -12.37
N TYR A 202 9.13 3.15 -12.52
CA TYR A 202 9.40 2.29 -11.37
C TYR A 202 10.48 2.90 -10.46
N ARG A 203 11.53 3.53 -11.02
CA ARG A 203 12.58 4.17 -10.23
C ARG A 203 12.03 5.32 -9.41
N LYS A 204 11.23 6.22 -10.02
CA LYS A 204 10.59 7.32 -9.28
C LYS A 204 9.76 6.81 -8.08
N ALA A 205 8.92 5.81 -8.31
CA ALA A 205 8.13 5.21 -7.23
C ALA A 205 9.00 4.50 -6.17
N ALA A 206 10.06 3.81 -6.61
CA ALA A 206 10.98 3.10 -5.73
C ALA A 206 11.80 4.04 -4.83
N GLU A 207 12.20 5.18 -5.35
CA GLU A 207 12.90 6.24 -4.61
C GLU A 207 12.01 6.86 -3.51
N GLN A 208 10.70 6.91 -3.73
CA GLN A 208 9.70 7.31 -2.74
C GLN A 208 9.38 6.21 -1.72
N GLY A 209 9.99 5.04 -1.83
CA GLY A 209 9.80 3.94 -0.87
C GLY A 209 8.75 2.91 -1.27
N ASN A 210 8.10 3.01 -2.45
CA ASN A 210 7.10 2.02 -2.86
C ASN A 210 7.73 0.63 -3.02
N ALA A 211 7.37 -0.30 -2.14
CA ALA A 211 7.97 -1.64 -2.08
C ALA A 211 7.76 -2.46 -3.36
N ARG A 212 6.61 -2.32 -4.02
CA ARG A 212 6.31 -3.00 -5.29
C ARG A 212 7.17 -2.45 -6.42
N ALA A 213 7.33 -1.14 -6.48
CA ALA A 213 8.18 -0.50 -7.47
C ALA A 213 9.66 -0.85 -7.26
N GLN A 214 10.13 -0.93 -6.00
CA GLN A 214 11.48 -1.40 -5.69
C GLN A 214 11.72 -2.83 -6.18
N TYR A 215 10.75 -3.72 -6.00
CA TYR A 215 10.81 -5.06 -6.57
C TYR A 215 10.80 -5.05 -8.10
N ASN A 216 9.93 -4.25 -8.71
CA ASN A 216 9.80 -4.20 -10.17
C ASN A 216 11.07 -3.65 -10.84
N ILE A 217 11.66 -2.57 -10.31
CA ILE A 217 12.92 -2.04 -10.86
C ILE A 217 14.08 -3.01 -10.65
N ALA A 218 14.08 -3.75 -9.51
CA ALA A 218 15.06 -4.80 -9.27
C ALA A 218 15.03 -5.88 -10.37
N ILE A 219 13.84 -6.34 -10.76
CA ILE A 219 13.68 -7.29 -11.87
C ILE A 219 14.24 -6.73 -13.17
N LEU A 220 14.01 -5.45 -13.45
CA LEU A 220 14.52 -4.83 -14.69
C LEU A 220 16.05 -4.79 -14.69
N TYR A 221 16.69 -4.43 -13.58
CA TYR A 221 18.15 -4.48 -13.45
C TYR A 221 18.69 -5.91 -13.48
N ASP A 222 17.98 -6.86 -12.86
CA ASP A 222 18.39 -8.26 -12.80
C ASP A 222 18.49 -8.90 -14.20
N ASN A 223 17.54 -8.54 -15.06
CA ASN A 223 17.43 -9.12 -16.41
C ASN A 223 17.96 -8.21 -17.54
N GLY A 224 18.26 -6.94 -17.27
CA GLY A 224 18.65 -5.97 -18.30
C GLY A 224 17.49 -5.51 -19.18
N TYR A 225 16.28 -5.45 -18.62
CA TYR A 225 15.09 -5.02 -19.36
C TYR A 225 14.91 -3.50 -19.33
N GLY A 226 15.15 -2.83 -20.44
CA GLY A 226 15.04 -1.37 -20.56
C GLY A 226 16.12 -0.58 -19.79
N VAL A 227 17.02 -1.28 -19.12
CA VAL A 227 18.20 -0.78 -18.41
C VAL A 227 19.38 -1.71 -18.65
N THR A 228 20.60 -1.23 -18.47
CA THR A 228 21.79 -2.11 -18.47
C THR A 228 21.68 -3.09 -17.30
N GLN A 229 21.86 -4.39 -17.56
CA GLN A 229 21.86 -5.41 -16.51
C GLN A 229 22.87 -5.08 -15.43
N ASN A 230 22.43 -5.14 -14.18
CA ASN A 230 23.26 -4.87 -13.02
C ASN A 230 22.73 -5.65 -11.80
N LYS A 231 23.36 -6.80 -11.52
CA LYS A 231 22.98 -7.69 -10.41
C LYS A 231 23.17 -7.03 -9.03
N GLU A 232 24.17 -6.18 -8.88
CA GLU A 232 24.41 -5.45 -7.61
C GLU A 232 23.29 -4.45 -7.34
N GLU A 233 22.89 -3.70 -8.36
CA GLU A 233 21.79 -2.74 -8.23
C GLU A 233 20.46 -3.46 -8.02
N ALA A 234 20.22 -4.58 -8.71
CA ALA A 234 19.06 -5.45 -8.49
C ALA A 234 18.98 -5.91 -7.02
N ALA A 235 20.07 -6.45 -6.48
CA ALA A 235 20.12 -6.93 -5.09
C ALA A 235 19.88 -5.81 -4.07
N LYS A 236 20.35 -4.58 -4.33
CA LYS A 236 20.07 -3.42 -3.47
C LYS A 236 18.57 -3.09 -3.44
N TRP A 237 17.92 -3.07 -4.60
CA TRP A 237 16.49 -2.79 -4.68
C TRP A 237 15.63 -3.94 -4.13
N TYR A 238 16.01 -5.20 -4.39
CA TYR A 238 15.35 -6.35 -3.73
C TYR A 238 15.43 -6.23 -2.21
N ARG A 239 16.59 -5.84 -1.67
CA ARG A 239 16.78 -5.67 -0.21
C ARG A 239 15.85 -4.61 0.35
N LYS A 240 15.78 -3.41 -0.25
CA LYS A 240 14.88 -2.35 0.21
C LYS A 240 13.42 -2.81 0.24
N SER A 241 12.97 -3.50 -0.80
CA SER A 241 11.62 -4.06 -0.87
C SER A 241 11.40 -5.18 0.15
N ALA A 242 12.38 -6.07 0.33
CA ALA A 242 12.33 -7.20 1.26
C ALA A 242 12.28 -6.74 2.74
N GLU A 243 13.02 -5.70 3.08
CA GLU A 243 13.02 -5.09 4.42
C GLU A 243 11.66 -4.46 4.78
N GLN A 244 10.89 -4.01 3.79
CA GLN A 244 9.50 -3.59 3.94
C GLN A 244 8.49 -4.76 4.01
N GLY A 245 8.96 -5.99 3.98
CA GLY A 245 8.11 -7.18 4.10
C GLY A 245 7.57 -7.73 2.78
N TYR A 246 7.95 -7.21 1.60
CA TYR A 246 7.40 -7.70 0.34
C TYR A 246 7.93 -9.12 0.03
N ALA A 247 7.07 -10.12 0.17
CA ALA A 247 7.43 -11.53 0.13
C ALA A 247 8.17 -11.96 -1.16
N ARG A 248 7.77 -11.44 -2.33
CA ARG A 248 8.45 -11.74 -3.59
C ARG A 248 9.88 -11.21 -3.63
N ALA A 249 10.12 -10.02 -3.06
CA ALA A 249 11.46 -9.47 -2.96
C ALA A 249 12.32 -10.24 -1.95
N GLN A 250 11.73 -10.68 -0.84
CA GLN A 250 12.42 -11.53 0.13
C GLN A 250 12.87 -12.85 -0.52
N CYS A 251 11.99 -13.48 -1.32
CA CYS A 251 12.34 -14.70 -2.07
C CYS A 251 13.51 -14.42 -3.03
N ASN A 252 13.44 -13.38 -3.86
CA ASN A 252 14.49 -13.07 -4.83
C ASN A 252 15.80 -12.63 -4.15
N LEU A 253 15.75 -11.95 -3.03
CA LEU A 253 16.93 -11.63 -2.25
C LEU A 253 17.57 -12.91 -1.67
N GLY A 254 16.76 -13.89 -1.26
CA GLY A 254 17.22 -15.23 -0.89
C GLY A 254 17.97 -15.89 -2.05
N VAL A 255 17.45 -15.81 -3.27
CA VAL A 255 18.12 -16.32 -4.49
C VAL A 255 19.44 -15.59 -4.72
N CYS A 256 19.47 -14.25 -4.59
CA CYS A 256 20.70 -13.49 -4.71
C CYS A 256 21.79 -14.00 -3.74
N TYR A 257 21.46 -14.27 -2.49
CA TYR A 257 22.40 -14.80 -1.51
C TYR A 257 22.79 -16.26 -1.77
N GLU A 258 21.86 -17.09 -2.28
CA GLU A 258 22.13 -18.49 -2.61
C GLU A 258 23.19 -18.62 -3.71
N TYR A 259 23.06 -17.81 -4.76
CA TYR A 259 23.97 -17.89 -5.92
C TYR A 259 25.11 -16.88 -5.87
N GLY A 260 25.08 -15.88 -5.00
CA GLY A 260 26.06 -14.79 -4.96
C GLY A 260 25.86 -13.77 -6.06
N GLU A 261 24.62 -13.56 -6.53
CA GLU A 261 24.29 -12.62 -7.57
C GLU A 261 24.09 -11.20 -6.98
N GLY A 262 25.03 -10.30 -7.30
CA GLY A 262 25.03 -8.94 -6.79
C GLY A 262 25.31 -8.77 -5.29
N VAL A 263 25.53 -9.88 -4.59
CA VAL A 263 25.94 -9.95 -3.18
C VAL A 263 26.92 -11.10 -2.97
N THR A 264 27.69 -11.07 -1.89
CA THR A 264 28.50 -12.22 -1.52
C THR A 264 27.60 -13.42 -1.18
N LYS A 265 27.89 -14.59 -1.73
CA LYS A 265 27.16 -15.84 -1.46
C LYS A 265 27.11 -16.13 0.03
N ASP A 266 25.90 -16.38 0.55
CA ASP A 266 25.66 -16.66 1.98
C ASP A 266 24.38 -17.50 2.12
N LEU A 267 24.55 -18.81 2.25
CA LEU A 267 23.43 -19.76 2.34
C LEU A 267 22.59 -19.56 3.61
N SER A 268 23.20 -19.09 4.71
CA SER A 268 22.46 -18.83 5.94
C SER A 268 21.51 -17.65 5.77
N LYS A 269 21.97 -16.56 5.13
CA LYS A 269 21.10 -15.44 4.77
C LYS A 269 20.05 -15.82 3.73
N ALA A 270 20.40 -16.68 2.76
CA ALA A 270 19.42 -17.18 1.80
C ALA A 270 18.27 -17.89 2.51
N ALA A 271 18.57 -18.83 3.40
CA ALA A 271 17.57 -19.57 4.18
C ALA A 271 16.74 -18.65 5.10
N GLU A 272 17.35 -17.60 5.67
CA GLU A 272 16.63 -16.61 6.48
C GLU A 272 15.62 -15.83 5.65
N TRP A 273 15.99 -15.33 4.47
CA TRP A 273 15.10 -14.60 3.60
C TRP A 273 14.01 -15.48 3.00
N TYR A 274 14.34 -16.72 2.61
CA TYR A 274 13.33 -17.70 2.20
C TYR A 274 12.32 -17.96 3.30
N ARG A 275 12.74 -18.06 4.57
CA ARG A 275 11.84 -18.28 5.69
C ARG A 275 10.85 -17.13 5.83
N LYS A 276 11.32 -15.86 5.80
CA LYS A 276 10.45 -14.69 5.89
C LYS A 276 9.39 -14.69 4.77
N ALA A 277 9.78 -15.02 3.54
CA ALA A 277 8.85 -15.09 2.43
C ALA A 277 7.89 -16.31 2.53
N ALA A 278 8.40 -17.45 2.97
CA ALA A 278 7.65 -18.71 3.11
C ALA A 278 6.55 -18.59 4.18
N GLU A 279 6.83 -17.92 5.29
CA GLU A 279 5.88 -17.66 6.37
C GLU A 279 4.71 -16.75 5.90
N GLN A 280 4.94 -15.92 4.89
CA GLN A 280 3.91 -15.11 4.22
C GLN A 280 3.16 -15.87 3.11
N GLY A 281 3.44 -17.17 2.92
CA GLY A 281 2.75 -18.01 1.94
C GLY A 281 3.36 -17.99 0.53
N ASN A 282 4.54 -17.40 0.32
CA ASN A 282 5.20 -17.46 -0.98
C ASN A 282 5.63 -18.91 -1.30
N ASP A 283 5.01 -19.52 -2.30
CA ASP A 283 5.17 -20.93 -2.67
C ASP A 283 6.60 -21.26 -3.14
N ILE A 284 7.23 -20.38 -3.90
CA ILE A 284 8.61 -20.55 -4.36
C ILE A 284 9.56 -20.52 -3.16
N ALA A 285 9.37 -19.58 -2.23
CA ALA A 285 10.19 -19.51 -1.03
C ALA A 285 9.98 -20.72 -0.10
N GLN A 286 8.74 -21.22 0.01
CA GLN A 286 8.45 -22.46 0.74
C GLN A 286 9.20 -23.65 0.14
N HIS A 287 9.20 -23.79 -1.19
CA HIS A 287 9.97 -24.82 -1.88
C HIS A 287 11.49 -24.66 -1.62
N ASN A 288 12.03 -23.45 -1.79
CA ASN A 288 13.45 -23.19 -1.61
C ASN A 288 13.90 -23.45 -0.15
N LEU A 289 13.08 -23.04 0.83
CA LEU A 289 13.33 -23.33 2.24
C LEU A 289 13.26 -24.84 2.53
N GLY A 290 12.34 -25.56 1.88
CA GLY A 290 12.29 -27.02 1.89
C GLY A 290 13.60 -27.63 1.42
N ASN A 291 14.16 -27.14 0.31
CA ASN A 291 15.46 -27.57 -0.21
C ASN A 291 16.60 -27.26 0.76
N CYS A 292 16.60 -26.07 1.39
CA CYS A 292 17.59 -25.73 2.42
C CYS A 292 17.60 -26.75 3.55
N TYR A 293 16.43 -27.11 4.09
CA TYR A 293 16.34 -28.15 5.14
C TYR A 293 16.65 -29.55 4.64
N TYR A 294 16.31 -29.89 3.40
CA TYR A 294 16.59 -31.21 2.83
C TYR A 294 18.07 -31.44 2.62
N ASN A 295 18.78 -30.43 2.13
CA ASN A 295 20.21 -30.51 1.86
C ASN A 295 21.07 -30.19 3.10
N GLY A 296 20.60 -29.34 4.01
CA GLY A 296 21.37 -28.75 5.10
C GLY A 296 22.16 -27.52 4.63
N GLU A 297 21.59 -26.75 3.71
CA GLU A 297 22.20 -25.55 3.13
C GLU A 297 21.71 -24.30 3.87
N GLY A 298 22.63 -23.65 4.59
CA GLY A 298 22.34 -22.48 5.41
C GLY A 298 21.54 -22.72 6.68
N VAL A 299 21.06 -23.96 6.87
CA VAL A 299 20.35 -24.46 8.05
C VAL A 299 20.78 -25.87 8.37
N GLU A 300 20.58 -26.32 9.61
CA GLU A 300 20.81 -27.73 9.97
C GLU A 300 19.85 -28.63 9.16
N LYS A 301 20.37 -29.69 8.58
CA LYS A 301 19.61 -30.69 7.81
C LYS A 301 18.45 -31.25 8.63
N ASN A 302 17.24 -31.15 8.11
CA ASN A 302 16.04 -31.64 8.79
C ASN A 302 14.97 -32.09 7.78
N SER A 303 14.92 -33.38 7.52
CA SER A 303 13.98 -33.96 6.54
C SER A 303 12.50 -33.74 6.94
N ALA A 304 12.17 -33.68 8.23
CA ALA A 304 10.79 -33.45 8.67
C ALA A 304 10.34 -32.03 8.33
N LYS A 305 11.19 -31.04 8.61
CA LYS A 305 10.92 -29.65 8.21
C LYS A 305 10.89 -29.48 6.69
N ALA A 306 11.76 -30.17 5.97
CA ALA A 306 11.74 -30.15 4.51
C ALA A 306 10.39 -30.61 3.96
N VAL A 307 9.88 -31.75 4.44
CA VAL A 307 8.57 -32.30 4.06
C VAL A 307 7.43 -31.34 4.41
N GLU A 308 7.49 -30.70 5.57
CA GLU A 308 6.49 -29.71 5.97
C GLU A 308 6.43 -28.54 4.97
N TRP A 309 7.58 -27.98 4.62
CA TRP A 309 7.65 -26.85 3.69
C TRP A 309 7.31 -27.25 2.25
N PHE A 310 7.75 -28.42 1.77
CA PHE A 310 7.34 -28.93 0.46
C PHE A 310 5.83 -29.15 0.39
N ARG A 311 5.19 -29.63 1.47
CA ARG A 311 3.73 -29.80 1.52
C ARG A 311 3.01 -28.48 1.37
N LYS A 312 3.39 -27.45 2.15
CA LYS A 312 2.80 -26.12 2.04
C LYS A 312 2.92 -25.55 0.64
N SER A 313 4.10 -25.67 0.03
CA SER A 313 4.35 -25.21 -1.33
C SER A 313 3.54 -26.00 -2.37
N ALA A 314 3.46 -27.33 -2.21
CA ALA A 314 2.70 -28.22 -3.09
C ALA A 314 1.18 -27.94 -3.03
N GLU A 315 0.64 -27.65 -1.86
CA GLU A 315 -0.75 -27.26 -1.64
C GLU A 315 -1.08 -25.91 -2.33
N ASN A 316 -0.09 -25.04 -2.46
CA ASN A 316 -0.19 -23.79 -3.24
C ASN A 316 0.03 -24.00 -4.77
N GLY A 317 0.18 -25.26 -5.22
CA GLY A 317 0.27 -25.60 -6.63
C GLY A 317 1.68 -25.59 -7.23
N ASN A 318 2.74 -25.48 -6.42
CA ASN A 318 4.12 -25.52 -6.91
C ASN A 318 4.50 -26.93 -7.37
N ALA A 319 4.76 -27.11 -8.68
CA ALA A 319 5.03 -28.39 -9.29
C ALA A 319 6.35 -29.04 -8.78
N ASP A 320 7.40 -28.24 -8.57
CA ASP A 320 8.68 -28.72 -8.07
C ASP A 320 8.56 -29.23 -6.63
N ALA A 321 7.75 -28.55 -5.83
CA ALA A 321 7.46 -28.98 -4.46
C ALA A 321 6.62 -30.27 -4.43
N GLN A 322 5.65 -30.42 -5.34
CA GLN A 322 4.86 -31.65 -5.50
C GLN A 322 5.79 -32.83 -5.83
N TYR A 323 6.70 -32.65 -6.78
CA TYR A 323 7.70 -33.66 -7.14
C TYR A 323 8.62 -34.01 -5.96
N ASN A 324 9.19 -33.02 -5.28
CA ASN A 324 10.08 -33.23 -4.13
C ASN A 324 9.36 -33.91 -2.96
N LEU A 325 8.09 -33.60 -2.75
CA LEU A 325 7.27 -34.28 -1.75
C LEU A 325 7.02 -35.72 -2.12
N GLY A 326 6.77 -36.04 -3.41
CA GLY A 326 6.68 -37.40 -3.94
C GLY A 326 7.95 -38.22 -3.65
N ILE A 327 9.13 -37.66 -3.92
CA ILE A 327 10.41 -38.23 -3.60
C ILE A 327 10.55 -38.54 -2.08
N CYS A 328 10.14 -37.61 -1.22
CA CYS A 328 10.18 -37.79 0.22
C CYS A 328 9.34 -39.00 0.67
N TYR A 329 8.16 -39.18 0.06
CA TYR A 329 7.27 -40.33 0.33
C TYR A 329 7.87 -41.65 -0.21
N GLU A 330 8.44 -41.62 -1.40
CA GLU A 330 9.05 -42.83 -2.01
C GLU A 330 10.21 -43.40 -1.16
N TYR A 331 11.07 -42.51 -0.68
CA TYR A 331 12.24 -42.90 0.11
C TYR A 331 12.00 -42.96 1.62
N GLY A 332 10.76 -42.76 2.09
CA GLY A 332 10.38 -42.82 3.52
C GLY A 332 11.10 -41.82 4.40
N ARG A 333 11.49 -40.67 3.86
CA ARG A 333 12.20 -39.59 4.57
C ARG A 333 11.25 -38.77 5.43
N SER A 334 11.19 -39.13 6.71
CA SER A 334 10.37 -38.46 7.74
C SER A 334 8.85 -38.47 7.47
N VAL A 335 8.38 -39.43 6.65
CA VAL A 335 6.97 -39.70 6.37
C VAL A 335 6.74 -41.21 6.42
N THR A 336 5.53 -41.64 6.80
CA THR A 336 5.17 -43.05 6.76
C THR A 336 5.16 -43.51 5.29
N LEU A 337 5.87 -44.55 4.98
CA LEU A 337 6.03 -45.07 3.62
C LEU A 337 4.65 -45.49 3.09
N SER A 338 4.09 -44.71 2.16
CA SER A 338 2.87 -45.02 1.42
C SER A 338 3.13 -44.85 -0.07
N LYS A 339 3.35 -45.95 -0.76
CA LYS A 339 3.46 -45.96 -2.24
C LYS A 339 2.24 -45.42 -2.93
N ALA A 340 1.06 -45.53 -2.29
CA ALA A 340 -0.19 -44.98 -2.80
C ALA A 340 -0.18 -43.45 -2.77
N THR A 341 0.28 -42.83 -1.66
CA THR A 341 0.38 -41.39 -1.51
C THR A 341 1.46 -40.77 -2.41
N ALA A 342 2.53 -41.54 -2.72
CA ALA A 342 3.53 -41.11 -3.69
C ALA A 342 2.90 -41.04 -5.11
N ALA A 343 2.17 -42.07 -5.52
CA ALA A 343 1.58 -42.17 -6.86
C ALA A 343 0.48 -41.09 -7.13
N GLU A 344 -0.19 -40.59 -6.09
CA GLU A 344 -1.21 -39.53 -6.23
C GLU A 344 -0.61 -38.14 -6.44
N ARG A 345 0.71 -37.97 -6.25
CA ARG A 345 1.40 -36.65 -6.24
C ARG A 345 2.55 -36.52 -7.25
N TYR A 346 2.81 -37.57 -8.04
CA TYR A 346 3.58 -37.54 -9.28
C TYR A 346 2.63 -37.08 -10.42
#